data_64273a90f36a771b4e49eff6c71b7691
#
_entry.id   64273a90f36a771b4e49eff6c71b7691
#
_cell.length_a   1.000
_cell.length_b   1.000
_cell.length_c   1.000
_cell.angle_alpha   90.00
_cell.angle_beta   90.00
_cell.angle_gamma   90.00
#
_symmetry.space_group_name_H-M   'P 1'
#
loop_
_entity.id
_entity.type
_entity.pdbx_description
1 polymer ?
#
loop_
_entity_poly.entity_id
_entity_poly.type
_entity_poly.pdbx_seq_one_letter_code
_entity_poly.pdbx_strand_id
1 'polypeptide(L)'
;YVIHPVRGKVRFDLYPFQKSVLYNFIAQRFNIILKFRQAGITELISMYCLWLAMYHPNKKINIISIKDTTAKKVLKKIKFMYKNLPWYLQTPIINGRAGEYGSASMIEFDNGSFIESIPTSSEAGRSESLSLLVIDEAAVVRWAAQIWAAAFPTLSTGGAAIVNSTPYGVGNFYHSTWVDAIAGGNPFNPIRLYWQMHPERDINWYN
;
A
#
# COMPACT_ATOMS: atom_id res chain seq x y z
N TYR A 1 -13.31 -3.28 8.68
CA TYR A 1 -12.90 -2.81 10.01
C TYR A 1 -11.41 -2.56 10.05
N VAL A 2 -11.01 -1.57 10.87
CA VAL A 2 -9.61 -1.23 11.18
C VAL A 2 -9.44 -1.08 12.68
N ILE A 3 -8.18 -1.02 13.14
CA ILE A 3 -7.87 -0.76 14.55
C ILE A 3 -7.54 0.72 14.73
N HIS A 4 -8.40 1.44 15.42
CA HIS A 4 -8.14 2.81 15.86
C HIS A 4 -7.37 2.80 17.19
N PRO A 5 -6.30 3.60 17.36
CA PRO A 5 -5.46 3.53 18.57
C PRO A 5 -6.21 3.74 19.89
N VAL A 6 -7.26 4.56 19.88
CA VAL A 6 -8.05 4.90 21.08
C VAL A 6 -9.38 4.13 21.12
N ARG A 7 -10.07 4.01 19.97
CA ARG A 7 -11.43 3.43 19.87
C ARG A 7 -11.43 1.92 19.62
N GLY A 8 -10.26 1.29 19.45
CA GLY A 8 -10.14 -0.14 19.16
C GLY A 8 -10.64 -0.50 17.76
N LYS A 9 -11.41 -1.61 17.64
CA LYS A 9 -11.98 -2.05 16.37
C LYS A 9 -13.13 -1.11 15.95
N VAL A 10 -12.96 -0.45 14.80
CA VAL A 10 -13.96 0.45 14.21
C VAL A 10 -14.26 0.07 12.77
N ARG A 11 -15.42 0.46 12.26
CA ARG A 11 -15.72 0.39 10.84
C ARG A 11 -14.78 1.35 10.09
N PHE A 12 -14.29 0.92 8.92
CA PHE A 12 -13.43 1.77 8.09
C PHE A 12 -14.29 2.57 7.11
N ASP A 13 -14.83 3.67 7.59
CA ASP A 13 -15.56 4.64 6.78
C ASP A 13 -14.55 5.65 6.22
N LEU A 14 -14.45 5.72 4.89
CA LEU A 14 -13.45 6.53 4.21
C LEU A 14 -13.79 8.02 4.29
N TYR A 15 -12.83 8.81 4.69
CA TYR A 15 -12.89 10.26 4.56
C TYR A 15 -12.94 10.71 3.08
N PRO A 16 -13.47 11.90 2.77
CA PRO A 16 -13.56 12.39 1.38
C PRO A 16 -12.23 12.33 0.62
N PHE A 17 -11.13 12.75 1.24
CA PHE A 17 -9.80 12.68 0.61
C PHE A 17 -9.32 11.25 0.36
N GLN A 18 -9.65 10.30 1.23
CA GLN A 18 -9.32 8.88 1.03
C GLN A 18 -10.12 8.26 -0.11
N LYS A 19 -11.38 8.66 -0.30
CA LYS A 19 -12.20 8.25 -1.46
C LYS A 19 -11.58 8.74 -2.76
N SER A 20 -11.11 10.00 -2.80
CA SER A 20 -10.39 10.55 -3.95
C SER A 20 -9.10 9.77 -4.25
N VAL A 21 -8.31 9.43 -3.22
CA VAL A 21 -7.10 8.61 -3.38
C VAL A 21 -7.44 7.22 -3.91
N LEU A 22 -8.48 6.57 -3.39
CA LEU A 22 -8.93 5.26 -3.86
C LEU A 22 -9.35 5.30 -5.33
N TYR A 23 -10.07 6.36 -5.75
CA TYR A 23 -10.41 6.56 -7.16
C TYR A 23 -9.15 6.62 -8.03
N ASN A 24 -8.11 7.35 -7.59
CA ASN A 24 -6.84 7.42 -8.31
C ASN A 24 -6.13 6.06 -8.40
N PHE A 25 -6.22 5.18 -7.39
CA PHE A 25 -5.66 3.83 -7.48
C PHE A 25 -6.29 2.99 -8.60
N ILE A 26 -7.56 3.24 -8.88
CA ILE A 26 -8.31 2.54 -9.93
C ILE A 26 -8.06 3.18 -11.30
N ALA A 27 -8.03 4.53 -11.36
CA ALA A 27 -7.96 5.27 -12.61
C ALA A 27 -6.54 5.41 -13.17
N GLN A 28 -5.51 5.40 -12.29
CA GLN A 28 -4.13 5.67 -12.65
C GLN A 28 -3.23 4.48 -12.32
N ARG A 29 -2.41 4.10 -13.29
CA ARG A 29 -1.51 2.95 -13.17
C ARG A 29 -0.40 3.16 -12.14
N PHE A 30 0.18 4.36 -12.10
CA PHE A 30 1.25 4.70 -11.15
C PHE A 30 0.82 5.88 -10.30
N ASN A 31 0.86 5.73 -8.98
CA ASN A 31 0.49 6.77 -8.04
C ASN A 31 1.64 7.04 -7.07
N ILE A 32 1.99 8.32 -6.90
CA ILE A 32 2.92 8.77 -5.86
C ILE A 32 2.19 9.71 -4.90
N ILE A 33 2.24 9.42 -3.60
CA ILE A 33 1.42 10.09 -2.60
C ILE A 33 2.28 10.77 -1.54
N LEU A 34 2.24 12.09 -1.50
CA LEU A 34 2.81 12.89 -0.42
C LEU A 34 1.74 13.11 0.65
N LYS A 35 1.89 12.46 1.78
CA LYS A 35 0.90 12.46 2.87
C LYS A 35 1.40 13.13 4.14
N PHE A 36 0.48 13.67 4.92
CA PHE A 36 0.71 14.00 6.32
C PHE A 36 0.67 12.73 7.19
N ARG A 37 1.27 12.81 8.39
CA ARG A 37 1.26 11.68 9.34
C ARG A 37 -0.17 11.33 9.77
N GLN A 38 -0.45 10.02 9.95
CA GLN A 38 -1.76 9.51 10.38
C GLN A 38 -2.92 9.82 9.41
N ALA A 39 -2.63 10.01 8.13
CA ALA A 39 -3.65 10.19 7.08
C ALA A 39 -4.50 8.93 6.80
N GLY A 40 -4.16 7.78 7.41
CA GLY A 40 -4.85 6.51 7.18
C GLY A 40 -4.59 5.89 5.80
N ILE A 41 -3.57 6.38 5.06
CA ILE A 41 -3.28 5.90 3.69
C ILE A 41 -2.76 4.46 3.70
N THR A 42 -1.97 4.06 4.69
CA THR A 42 -1.53 2.64 4.81
C THR A 42 -2.72 1.71 5.05
N GLU A 43 -3.75 2.15 5.80
CA GLU A 43 -5.01 1.39 5.96
C GLU A 43 -5.77 1.31 4.63
N LEU A 44 -5.86 2.42 3.89
CA LEU A 44 -6.51 2.47 2.58
C LEU A 44 -5.82 1.53 1.58
N ILE A 45 -4.49 1.56 1.52
CA ILE A 45 -3.69 0.67 0.66
C ILE A 45 -3.92 -0.80 1.07
N SER A 46 -3.93 -1.10 2.37
CA SER A 46 -4.20 -2.45 2.88
C SER A 46 -5.57 -2.96 2.43
N MET A 47 -6.60 -2.12 2.50
CA MET A 47 -7.95 -2.43 2.03
C MET A 47 -7.97 -2.66 0.52
N TYR A 48 -7.30 -1.79 -0.25
CA TYR A 48 -7.23 -1.90 -1.71
C TYR A 48 -6.52 -3.18 -2.15
N CYS A 49 -5.38 -3.52 -1.53
CA CYS A 49 -4.66 -4.78 -1.79
C CYS A 49 -5.54 -6.00 -1.52
N LEU A 50 -6.26 -6.00 -0.39
CA LEU A 50 -7.18 -7.09 -0.04
C LEU A 50 -8.30 -7.22 -1.07
N TRP A 51 -8.96 -6.11 -1.41
CA TRP A 51 -10.03 -6.09 -2.42
C TRP A 51 -9.53 -6.60 -3.78
N LEU A 52 -8.37 -6.11 -4.23
CA LEU A 52 -7.80 -6.51 -5.52
C LEU A 52 -7.48 -8.01 -5.56
N ALA A 53 -6.88 -8.56 -4.50
CA ALA A 53 -6.53 -9.97 -4.42
C ALA A 53 -7.75 -10.89 -4.29
N MET A 54 -8.77 -10.48 -3.55
CA MET A 54 -9.96 -11.31 -3.32
C MET A 54 -10.89 -11.38 -4.53
N TYR A 55 -11.10 -10.25 -5.20
CA TYR A 55 -12.14 -10.16 -6.23
C TYR A 55 -11.62 -10.16 -7.66
N HIS A 56 -10.30 -10.20 -7.85
CA HIS A 56 -9.68 -10.32 -9.16
C HIS A 56 -8.68 -11.48 -9.15
N PRO A 57 -8.88 -12.52 -9.97
CA PRO A 57 -8.03 -13.71 -9.94
C PRO A 57 -6.60 -13.42 -10.43
N ASN A 58 -5.67 -14.25 -9.97
CA ASN A 58 -4.27 -14.25 -10.39
C ASN A 58 -3.53 -12.92 -10.16
N LYS A 59 -3.90 -12.15 -9.11
CA LYS A 59 -3.20 -10.91 -8.76
C LYS A 59 -2.01 -11.18 -7.86
N LYS A 60 -0.85 -10.72 -8.30
CA LYS A 60 0.43 -10.80 -7.57
C LYS A 60 0.73 -9.42 -7.00
N ILE A 61 0.68 -9.29 -5.66
CA ILE A 61 0.82 -8.01 -4.95
C ILE A 61 2.01 -8.08 -4.02
N ASN A 62 2.99 -7.19 -4.24
CA ASN A 62 4.16 -7.07 -3.37
C ASN A 62 4.11 -5.78 -2.56
N ILE A 63 4.40 -5.90 -1.25
CA ILE A 63 4.45 -4.79 -0.30
C ILE A 63 5.85 -4.67 0.26
N ILE A 64 6.46 -3.51 0.09
CA ILE A 64 7.78 -3.15 0.61
C ILE A 64 7.63 -1.94 1.53
N SER A 65 8.37 -1.91 2.63
CA SER A 65 8.41 -0.78 3.56
C SER A 65 9.81 -0.62 4.13
N ILE A 66 10.01 0.30 5.07
CA ILE A 66 11.31 0.66 5.68
C ILE A 66 12.12 -0.58 6.11
N LYS A 67 11.43 -1.56 6.72
CA LYS A 67 11.99 -2.83 7.21
C LYS A 67 10.97 -3.94 6.95
N ASP A 68 11.46 -5.18 6.87
CA ASP A 68 10.62 -6.38 6.78
C ASP A 68 9.52 -6.41 7.86
N THR A 69 9.88 -6.08 9.11
CA THR A 69 8.91 -6.01 10.21
C THR A 69 7.81 -4.97 9.98
N THR A 70 8.08 -3.87 9.26
CA THR A 70 7.09 -2.85 8.93
C THR A 70 6.19 -3.31 7.79
N ALA A 71 6.73 -3.96 6.76
CA ALA A 71 5.95 -4.57 5.69
C ALA A 71 5.01 -5.67 6.24
N LYS A 72 5.50 -6.51 7.15
CA LYS A 72 4.68 -7.51 7.87
C LYS A 72 3.57 -6.88 8.73
N LYS A 73 3.76 -5.65 9.27
CA LYS A 73 2.68 -4.93 9.95
C LYS A 73 1.56 -4.53 8.99
N VAL A 74 1.90 -4.14 7.74
CA VAL A 74 0.88 -3.89 6.71
C VAL A 74 0.10 -5.17 6.42
N LEU A 75 0.79 -6.30 6.27
CA LEU A 75 0.15 -7.59 6.05
C LEU A 75 -0.76 -8.00 7.23
N LYS A 76 -0.36 -7.72 8.49
CA LYS A 76 -1.22 -7.94 9.68
C LYS A 76 -2.50 -7.10 9.63
N LYS A 77 -2.46 -5.88 9.11
CA LYS A 77 -3.66 -5.04 8.90
C LYS A 77 -4.59 -5.68 7.88
N ILE A 78 -4.05 -6.19 6.77
CA ILE A 78 -4.81 -6.91 5.75
C ILE A 78 -5.51 -8.15 6.34
N LYS A 79 -4.78 -8.96 7.10
CA LYS A 79 -5.34 -10.13 7.80
C LYS A 79 -6.43 -9.75 8.79
N PHE A 80 -6.25 -8.65 9.52
CA PHE A 80 -7.27 -8.14 10.43
C PHE A 80 -8.53 -7.73 9.67
N MET A 81 -8.38 -7.02 8.54
CA MET A 81 -9.52 -6.65 7.68
C MET A 81 -10.23 -7.88 7.16
N TYR A 82 -9.50 -8.86 6.61
CA TYR A 82 -10.05 -10.12 6.11
C TYR A 82 -10.85 -10.88 7.18
N LYS A 83 -10.24 -11.10 8.36
CA LYS A 83 -10.88 -11.79 9.48
C LYS A 83 -12.23 -11.17 9.90
N ASN A 84 -12.39 -9.86 9.68
CA ASN A 84 -13.57 -9.12 10.08
C ASN A 84 -14.56 -8.87 8.92
N LEU A 85 -14.34 -9.48 7.75
CA LEU A 85 -15.35 -9.55 6.71
C LEU A 85 -16.38 -10.62 7.01
N PRO A 86 -17.64 -10.43 6.58
CA PRO A 86 -18.62 -11.53 6.54
C PRO A 86 -18.09 -12.70 5.71
N TRP A 87 -18.34 -13.92 6.14
CA TRP A 87 -17.81 -15.13 5.49
C TRP A 87 -18.17 -15.24 4.00
N TYR A 88 -19.36 -14.77 3.62
CA TYR A 88 -19.84 -14.79 2.23
C TYR A 88 -19.16 -13.76 1.32
N LEU A 89 -18.32 -12.86 1.87
CA LEU A 89 -17.47 -11.94 1.12
C LEU A 89 -16.00 -12.40 1.11
N GLN A 90 -15.65 -13.49 1.79
CA GLN A 90 -14.28 -13.96 1.87
C GLN A 90 -13.95 -14.90 0.73
N THR A 91 -12.90 -14.60 -0.03
CA THR A 91 -12.23 -15.57 -0.91
C THR A 91 -11.33 -16.45 -0.02
N PRO A 92 -11.42 -17.80 -0.10
CA PRO A 92 -10.65 -18.68 0.76
C PRO A 92 -9.15 -18.44 0.71
N ILE A 93 -8.48 -18.51 1.86
CA ILE A 93 -7.02 -18.47 1.97
C ILE A 93 -6.52 -19.91 2.04
N ILE A 94 -5.55 -20.27 1.19
CA ILE A 94 -5.04 -21.64 1.02
C ILE A 94 -3.70 -21.88 1.71
N ASN A 95 -3.01 -20.84 2.20
CA ASN A 95 -1.78 -20.96 2.95
C ASN A 95 -1.94 -20.56 4.41
N GLY A 96 -1.06 -21.08 5.28
CA GLY A 96 -1.11 -20.88 6.72
C GLY A 96 -1.50 -22.15 7.48
N ARG A 97 -1.37 -22.11 8.80
CA ARG A 97 -1.82 -23.19 9.69
C ARG A 97 -3.30 -23.07 9.99
N ALA A 98 -3.91 -24.14 10.44
CA ALA A 98 -5.31 -24.13 10.87
C ALA A 98 -5.59 -22.97 11.85
N GLY A 99 -6.58 -22.13 11.52
CA GLY A 99 -6.91 -20.91 12.27
C GLY A 99 -6.06 -19.68 11.98
N GLU A 100 -5.06 -19.77 11.10
CA GLU A 100 -4.25 -18.65 10.64
C GLU A 100 -4.67 -18.20 9.25
N TYR A 101 -4.62 -16.90 8.99
CA TYR A 101 -4.90 -16.31 7.69
C TYR A 101 -3.58 -16.05 6.97
N GLY A 102 -3.02 -17.07 6.28
CA GLY A 102 -1.76 -17.00 5.58
C GLY A 102 -0.52 -17.15 6.50
N SER A 103 0.67 -17.12 5.90
CA SER A 103 1.96 -17.16 6.61
C SER A 103 2.36 -15.80 7.19
N ALA A 104 3.50 -15.70 7.87
CA ALA A 104 4.01 -14.44 8.43
C ALA A 104 4.26 -13.35 7.37
N SER A 105 4.61 -13.74 6.14
CA SER A 105 4.99 -12.83 5.05
C SER A 105 4.07 -12.87 3.83
N MET A 106 3.11 -13.82 3.76
CA MET A 106 2.27 -14.01 2.58
C MET A 106 0.84 -14.41 2.95
N ILE A 107 -0.11 -13.94 2.15
CA ILE A 107 -1.49 -14.42 2.08
C ILE A 107 -1.71 -14.91 0.67
N GLU A 108 -2.14 -16.16 0.51
CA GLU A 108 -2.42 -16.78 -0.77
C GLU A 108 -3.88 -17.22 -0.82
N PHE A 109 -4.57 -16.84 -1.88
CA PHE A 109 -5.99 -17.10 -2.09
C PHE A 109 -6.21 -18.23 -3.10
N ASP A 110 -7.32 -18.92 -2.99
CA ASP A 110 -7.69 -20.05 -3.88
C ASP A 110 -7.95 -19.61 -5.34
N ASN A 111 -8.17 -18.31 -5.57
CA ASN A 111 -8.30 -17.73 -6.91
C ASN A 111 -6.95 -17.47 -7.62
N GLY A 112 -5.83 -17.97 -7.07
CA GLY A 112 -4.48 -17.79 -7.59
C GLY A 112 -3.82 -16.44 -7.28
N SER A 113 -4.48 -15.59 -6.50
CA SER A 113 -3.91 -14.30 -6.07
C SER A 113 -3.10 -14.44 -4.79
N PHE A 114 -2.07 -13.60 -4.63
CA PHE A 114 -1.35 -13.50 -3.36
C PHE A 114 -0.96 -12.07 -3.01
N ILE A 115 -0.76 -11.84 -1.72
CA ILE A 115 -0.20 -10.60 -1.17
C ILE A 115 1.02 -10.98 -0.34
N GLU A 116 2.19 -10.47 -0.71
CA GLU A 116 3.46 -10.78 -0.06
C GLU A 116 4.13 -9.52 0.48
N SER A 117 4.66 -9.62 1.70
CA SER A 117 5.57 -8.62 2.23
C SER A 117 7.01 -9.02 1.93
N ILE A 118 7.71 -8.19 1.15
CA ILE A 118 9.09 -8.47 0.72
C ILE A 118 10.08 -7.71 1.60
N PRO A 119 11.15 -8.37 2.07
CA PRO A 119 12.22 -7.71 2.79
C PRO A 119 12.89 -6.62 1.94
N THR A 120 13.27 -5.52 2.58
CA THR A 120 13.97 -4.42 1.92
C THR A 120 15.42 -4.83 1.66
N SER A 121 15.75 -5.17 0.43
CA SER A 121 17.09 -5.49 -0.05
C SER A 121 17.30 -4.90 -1.45
N SER A 122 18.53 -4.84 -1.94
CA SER A 122 18.82 -4.40 -3.32
C SER A 122 18.22 -5.32 -4.39
N GLU A 123 17.93 -6.56 -4.04
CA GLU A 123 17.30 -7.57 -4.91
C GLU A 123 15.78 -7.59 -4.79
N ALA A 124 15.20 -6.87 -3.82
CA ALA A 124 13.76 -6.75 -3.68
C ALA A 124 13.15 -6.11 -4.94
N GLY A 125 12.12 -6.71 -5.47
CA GLY A 125 11.52 -6.26 -6.74
C GLY A 125 11.90 -7.10 -7.96
N ARG A 126 12.91 -7.95 -7.89
CA ARG A 126 13.17 -9.00 -8.87
C ARG A 126 12.17 -10.13 -8.64
N SER A 127 11.05 -10.05 -9.26
CA SER A 127 9.94 -10.99 -9.11
C SER A 127 9.41 -11.36 -10.49
N GLU A 128 8.51 -12.32 -10.54
CA GLU A 128 7.65 -12.54 -11.69
C GLU A 128 6.80 -11.30 -11.98
N SER A 129 6.07 -11.29 -13.09
CA SER A 129 5.15 -10.19 -13.45
C SER A 129 4.22 -9.82 -12.29
N LEU A 130 4.30 -8.59 -11.80
CA LEU A 130 3.49 -8.08 -10.70
C LEU A 130 2.21 -7.41 -11.22
N SER A 131 1.12 -7.59 -10.49
CA SER A 131 -0.12 -6.82 -10.69
C SER A 131 -0.08 -5.49 -9.95
N LEU A 132 0.53 -5.47 -8.75
CA LEU A 132 0.66 -4.27 -7.94
C LEU A 132 1.94 -4.31 -7.10
N LEU A 133 2.72 -3.24 -7.16
CA LEU A 133 3.81 -2.96 -6.23
C LEU A 133 3.40 -1.83 -5.29
N VAL A 134 3.57 -2.05 -3.99
CA VAL A 134 3.39 -1.03 -2.96
C VAL A 134 4.74 -0.75 -2.28
N ILE A 135 5.15 0.53 -2.26
CA ILE A 135 6.30 0.99 -1.46
C ILE A 135 5.79 1.98 -0.41
N ASP A 136 5.64 1.49 0.82
CA ASP A 136 5.16 2.29 1.95
C ASP A 136 6.33 2.97 2.67
N GLU A 137 6.18 4.25 3.01
CA GLU A 137 7.22 5.12 3.57
C GLU A 137 8.49 5.21 2.71
N ALA A 138 8.30 5.35 1.39
CA ALA A 138 9.33 5.27 0.36
C ALA A 138 10.50 6.24 0.55
N ALA A 139 10.28 7.41 1.15
CA ALA A 139 11.34 8.40 1.42
C ALA A 139 12.42 7.89 2.38
N VAL A 140 12.11 6.87 3.19
CA VAL A 140 13.02 6.26 4.18
C VAL A 140 13.45 4.84 3.82
N VAL A 141 12.95 4.29 2.72
CA VAL A 141 13.35 2.95 2.24
C VAL A 141 14.76 3.02 1.65
N ARG A 142 15.69 2.28 2.25
CA ARG A 142 17.14 2.36 1.95
C ARG A 142 17.50 2.08 0.49
N TRP A 143 16.82 1.17 -0.17
CA TRP A 143 17.14 0.73 -1.53
C TRP A 143 16.03 1.08 -2.53
N ALA A 144 15.24 2.13 -2.26
CA ALA A 144 14.03 2.43 -3.02
C ALA A 144 14.29 2.61 -4.53
N ALA A 145 15.40 3.26 -4.92
CA ALA A 145 15.75 3.43 -6.32
C ALA A 145 16.10 2.10 -7.01
N GLN A 146 16.89 1.25 -6.35
CA GLN A 146 17.27 -0.07 -6.88
C GLN A 146 16.06 -1.00 -6.94
N ILE A 147 15.22 -0.98 -5.89
CA ILE A 147 13.96 -1.73 -5.83
C ILE A 147 13.05 -1.31 -6.99
N TRP A 148 12.89 -0.01 -7.21
CA TRP A 148 12.08 0.50 -8.31
C TRP A 148 12.64 0.07 -9.67
N ALA A 149 13.95 0.23 -9.89
CA ALA A 149 14.61 -0.17 -11.12
C ALA A 149 14.45 -1.68 -11.41
N ALA A 150 14.52 -2.51 -10.37
CA ALA A 150 14.32 -3.97 -10.48
C ALA A 150 12.87 -4.36 -10.71
N ALA A 151 11.93 -3.65 -10.08
CA ALA A 151 10.49 -3.97 -10.15
C ALA A 151 9.80 -3.37 -11.39
N PHE A 152 10.27 -2.25 -11.91
CA PHE A 152 9.62 -1.57 -13.04
C PHE A 152 9.42 -2.48 -14.27
N PRO A 153 10.40 -3.30 -14.70
CA PRO A 153 10.20 -4.25 -15.79
C PRO A 153 9.11 -5.29 -15.50
N THR A 154 8.94 -5.70 -14.24
CA THR A 154 7.92 -6.70 -13.84
C THR A 154 6.49 -6.15 -13.94
N LEU A 155 6.35 -4.82 -13.99
CA LEU A 155 5.08 -4.13 -14.18
C LEU A 155 4.74 -3.92 -15.66
N SER A 156 5.64 -4.27 -16.60
CA SER A 156 5.48 -3.99 -18.04
C SER A 156 4.21 -4.60 -18.65
N THR A 157 3.73 -5.71 -18.11
CA THR A 157 2.52 -6.42 -18.55
C THR A 157 1.19 -5.78 -18.07
N GLY A 158 1.23 -4.52 -17.64
CA GLY A 158 0.04 -3.79 -17.19
C GLY A 158 -0.07 -3.66 -15.66
N GLY A 159 0.94 -4.08 -14.92
CA GLY A 159 0.98 -3.92 -13.46
C GLY A 159 1.03 -2.45 -13.02
N ALA A 160 0.56 -2.17 -11.82
CA ALA A 160 0.46 -0.84 -11.22
C ALA A 160 1.44 -0.65 -10.06
N ALA A 161 1.69 0.61 -9.66
CA ALA A 161 2.46 0.90 -8.46
C ALA A 161 1.83 2.01 -7.62
N ILE A 162 1.93 1.85 -6.30
CA ILE A 162 1.58 2.86 -5.30
C ILE A 162 2.83 3.12 -4.44
N VAL A 163 3.36 4.33 -4.56
CA VAL A 163 4.50 4.81 -3.78
C VAL A 163 4.00 5.90 -2.84
N ASN A 164 4.09 5.70 -1.53
CA ASN A 164 3.62 6.69 -0.58
C ASN A 164 4.66 7.00 0.49
N SER A 165 4.69 8.23 0.95
CA SER A 165 5.52 8.63 2.09
C SER A 165 5.04 9.92 2.74
N THR A 166 5.44 10.12 4.00
CA THR A 166 5.61 11.46 4.56
C THR A 166 6.91 12.07 4.02
N PRO A 167 7.04 13.42 3.98
CA PRO A 167 8.29 14.05 3.55
C PRO A 167 9.44 13.68 4.49
N TYR A 168 10.61 13.39 3.91
CA TYR A 168 11.83 13.06 4.66
C TYR A 168 13.07 13.59 3.91
N GLY A 169 13.31 14.90 4.04
CA GLY A 169 14.42 15.57 3.38
C GLY A 169 14.32 15.61 1.86
N VAL A 170 15.41 16.00 1.22
CA VAL A 170 15.55 16.16 -0.23
C VAL A 170 16.62 15.20 -0.78
N GLY A 171 16.60 14.93 -2.10
CA GLY A 171 17.62 14.13 -2.78
C GLY A 171 17.46 12.61 -2.66
N ASN A 172 16.50 12.09 -1.91
CA ASN A 172 16.19 10.66 -1.90
C ASN A 172 15.32 10.27 -3.13
N PHE A 173 15.20 8.97 -3.40
CA PHE A 173 14.39 8.42 -4.50
C PHE A 173 12.97 8.99 -4.53
N TYR A 174 12.30 9.02 -3.38
CA TYR A 174 10.92 9.50 -3.30
C TYR A 174 10.80 10.98 -3.68
N HIS A 175 11.72 11.83 -3.16
CA HIS A 175 11.75 13.26 -3.49
C HIS A 175 11.98 13.50 -4.98
N SER A 176 12.99 12.85 -5.58
CA SER A 176 13.29 13.01 -7.00
C SER A 176 12.11 12.56 -7.87
N THR A 177 11.53 11.38 -7.57
CA THR A 177 10.36 10.86 -8.29
C THR A 177 9.15 11.79 -8.15
N TRP A 178 8.94 12.39 -6.96
CA TRP A 178 7.88 13.36 -6.71
C TRP A 178 8.04 14.63 -7.53
N VAL A 179 9.23 15.21 -7.55
CA VAL A 179 9.53 16.43 -8.31
C VAL A 179 9.33 16.18 -9.80
N ASP A 180 9.85 15.08 -10.32
CA ASP A 180 9.69 14.69 -11.70
C ASP A 180 8.23 14.45 -12.07
N ALA A 181 7.43 13.84 -11.18
CA ALA A 181 6.01 13.61 -11.41
C ALA A 181 5.22 14.93 -11.54
N ILE A 182 5.51 15.91 -10.68
CA ILE A 182 4.89 17.24 -10.77
C ILE A 182 5.30 17.96 -12.08
N ALA A 183 6.53 17.78 -12.53
CA ALA A 183 7.02 18.34 -13.79
C ALA A 183 6.55 17.58 -15.04
N GLY A 184 5.85 16.45 -14.89
CA GLY A 184 5.43 15.58 -16.00
C GLY A 184 6.59 14.77 -16.61
N GLY A 185 7.72 14.64 -15.92
CA GLY A 185 8.91 13.93 -16.38
C GLY A 185 8.87 12.41 -16.17
N ASN A 186 7.88 11.90 -15.45
CA ASN A 186 7.68 10.47 -15.25
C ASN A 186 6.17 10.11 -15.26
N PRO A 187 5.81 8.82 -15.37
CA PRO A 187 4.41 8.40 -15.50
C PRO A 187 3.61 8.37 -14.18
N PHE A 188 4.16 8.83 -13.07
CA PHE A 188 3.43 8.85 -11.81
C PHE A 188 2.41 9.97 -11.75
N ASN A 189 1.21 9.65 -11.24
CA ASN A 189 0.18 10.60 -10.85
C ASN A 189 0.49 11.12 -9.44
N PRO A 190 0.87 12.41 -9.27
CA PRO A 190 1.21 12.96 -7.96
C PRO A 190 -0.04 13.35 -7.17
N ILE A 191 -0.18 12.80 -5.96
CA ILE A 191 -1.28 13.07 -5.04
C ILE A 191 -0.72 13.71 -3.77
N ARG A 192 -1.06 14.96 -3.51
CA ARG A 192 -0.65 15.69 -2.30
C ARG A 192 -1.80 15.79 -1.31
N LEU A 193 -1.57 15.34 -0.09
CA LEU A 193 -2.53 15.39 1.00
C LEU A 193 -2.05 16.37 2.06
N TYR A 194 -2.89 17.36 2.36
CA TYR A 194 -2.66 18.34 3.40
C TYR A 194 -3.39 17.92 4.68
N TRP A 195 -2.82 18.24 5.86
CA TRP A 195 -3.42 17.87 7.14
C TRP A 195 -4.83 18.45 7.34
N GLN A 196 -5.12 19.61 6.75
CA GLN A 196 -6.43 20.26 6.79
C GLN A 196 -7.54 19.46 6.09
N MET A 197 -7.18 18.51 5.23
CA MET A 197 -8.15 17.60 4.60
C MET A 197 -8.76 16.61 5.59
N HIS A 198 -8.16 16.45 6.77
CA HIS A 198 -8.67 15.53 7.79
C HIS A 198 -9.80 16.19 8.58
N PRO A 199 -11.03 15.62 8.54
CA PRO A 199 -12.21 16.29 9.14
C PRO A 199 -12.13 16.50 10.66
N GLU A 200 -11.34 15.69 11.35
CA GLU A 200 -11.17 15.75 12.80
C GLU A 200 -9.96 16.62 13.22
N ARG A 201 -9.38 17.40 12.27
CA ARG A 201 -8.22 18.26 12.54
C ARG A 201 -8.50 19.68 12.12
N ASP A 202 -8.62 20.53 13.10
CA ASP A 202 -8.76 21.97 12.94
C ASP A 202 -7.46 22.70 13.34
N ILE A 203 -7.52 24.03 13.40
CA ILE A 203 -6.38 24.85 13.79
C ILE A 203 -5.96 24.60 15.25
N ASN A 204 -6.91 24.23 16.14
CA ASN A 204 -6.63 23.94 17.54
C ASN A 204 -5.87 22.60 17.68
N TRP A 205 -6.09 21.67 16.77
CA TRP A 205 -5.32 20.44 16.71
C TRP A 205 -3.86 20.70 16.31
N TYR A 206 -3.60 21.74 15.49
CA TYR A 206 -2.26 22.08 14.99
C TYR A 206 -1.41 22.78 16.05
N ASN A 207 -2.00 23.61 16.93
CA ASN A 207 -1.37 24.32 18.02
C ASN A 207 -1.19 23.41 19.25
#